data_e2942966a7091d8af090f592664baa5f
#
_entry.id   e2942966a7091d8af090f592664baa5f
#
_cell.length_a   1.000
_cell.length_b   1.000
_cell.length_c   1.000
_cell.angle_alpha   90.00
_cell.angle_beta   90.00
_cell.angle_gamma   90.00
#
_symmetry.space_group_name_H-M   'P 1'
#
loop_
_entity.id
_entity.type
_entity.pdbx_description
1 polymer ?
#
loop_
_entity_poly.entity_id
_entity_poly.type
_entity_poly.pdbx_seq_one_letter_code
_entity_poly.pdbx_strand_id
1 'polypeptide(L)' 'MPKLPEVSQKDAVRVFQKVGFNIARESGHIVMSNGEIRLTIPRHNSINSLTMGAIAKDAGLSPAEFRDLL' A
#
# COMPACT_ATOMS: atom_id res chain seq x y z
N MET A 1 13.58 2.95 15.34
CA MET A 1 12.87 2.33 14.23
C MET A 1 12.32 3.43 13.32
N PRO A 2 12.65 3.39 12.05
CA PRO A 2 12.08 4.38 11.14
C PRO A 2 10.58 4.16 11.00
N LYS A 3 9.81 5.19 11.26
CA LYS A 3 8.38 5.19 11.01
C LYS A 3 8.14 5.47 9.54
N LEU A 4 7.16 4.77 8.97
CA LEU A 4 6.70 5.14 7.65
C LEU A 4 5.99 6.50 7.71
N PRO A 5 6.17 7.36 6.71
CA PRO A 5 5.40 8.59 6.66
C PRO A 5 3.93 8.26 6.44
N GLU A 6 3.05 9.15 6.82
CA GLU A 6 1.65 9.01 6.48
C GLU A 6 1.50 9.19 4.97
N VAL A 7 0.77 8.27 4.36
CA VAL A 7 0.68 8.18 2.90
C VAL A 7 -0.79 8.26 2.50
N SER A 8 -1.06 8.94 1.39
CA SER A 8 -2.41 8.96 0.85
C SER A 8 -2.71 7.64 0.14
N GLN A 9 -4.00 7.34 -0.01
CA GLN A 9 -4.42 6.16 -0.77
C GLN A 9 -3.81 6.17 -2.17
N LYS A 10 -3.77 7.32 -2.82
CA LYS A 10 -3.23 7.48 -4.16
C LYS A 10 -1.75 7.12 -4.22
N ASP A 11 -0.98 7.58 -3.24
CA ASP A 11 0.45 7.29 -3.19
C ASP A 11 0.70 5.81 -2.92
N ALA A 12 -0.10 5.20 -2.04
CA ALA A 12 0.01 3.78 -1.75
C ALA A 12 -0.26 2.94 -3.00
N VAL A 13 -1.31 3.27 -3.74
CA VAL A 13 -1.64 2.60 -5.00
C VAL A 13 -0.46 2.69 -5.97
N ARG A 14 0.12 3.88 -6.10
CA ARG A 14 1.24 4.09 -7.00
C ARG A 14 2.44 3.20 -6.64
N VAL A 15 2.77 3.11 -5.36
CA VAL A 15 3.87 2.27 -4.90
C VAL A 15 3.62 0.80 -5.25
N PHE A 16 2.42 0.30 -4.95
CA PHE A 16 2.12 -1.10 -5.20
C PHE A 16 2.05 -1.41 -6.69
N GLN A 17 1.64 -0.46 -7.51
CA GLN A 17 1.69 -0.64 -8.96
C GLN A 17 3.12 -0.81 -9.46
N LYS A 18 4.08 -0.14 -8.83
CA LYS A 18 5.49 -0.28 -9.19
C LYS A 18 6.03 -1.69 -8.92
N VAL A 19 5.45 -2.41 -7.97
CA VAL A 19 5.89 -3.75 -7.62
C VAL A 19 5.00 -4.85 -8.20
N GLY A 20 4.15 -4.50 -9.15
CA GLY A 20 3.39 -5.49 -9.91
C GLY A 20 1.95 -5.72 -9.48
N PHE A 21 1.43 -4.92 -8.57
CA PHE A 21 0.03 -5.00 -8.20
C PHE A 21 -0.84 -4.15 -9.12
N ASN A 22 -2.05 -4.61 -9.38
CA ASN A 22 -3.03 -3.89 -10.18
C ASN A 22 -4.30 -3.70 -9.39
N ILE A 23 -5.06 -2.65 -9.70
CA ILE A 23 -6.34 -2.41 -9.06
C ILE A 23 -7.32 -3.47 -9.55
N ALA A 24 -7.80 -4.29 -8.62
CA ALA A 24 -8.79 -5.33 -8.92
C ALA A 24 -10.21 -4.81 -8.72
N ARG A 25 -10.39 -3.91 -7.75
CA ARG A 25 -11.72 -3.37 -7.44
C ARG A 25 -11.55 -2.00 -6.79
N GLU A 26 -12.46 -1.11 -7.11
CA GLU A 26 -12.47 0.24 -6.58
C GLU A 26 -13.89 0.63 -6.17
N SER A 27 -14.22 0.42 -4.90
CA SER A 27 -15.53 0.80 -4.36
C SER A 27 -15.35 1.14 -2.89
N GLY A 28 -15.07 2.40 -2.60
CA GLY A 28 -14.74 2.85 -1.25
C GLY A 28 -13.31 2.52 -0.90
N HIS A 29 -13.02 1.24 -0.65
CA HIS A 29 -11.64 0.76 -0.51
C HIS A 29 -11.13 0.35 -1.88
N ILE A 30 -9.83 0.47 -2.10
CA ILE A 30 -9.19 -0.03 -3.31
C ILE A 30 -8.61 -1.40 -2.99
N VAL A 31 -9.02 -2.41 -3.75
CA VAL A 31 -8.45 -3.75 -3.64
C VAL A 31 -7.45 -3.92 -4.77
N MET A 32 -6.22 -4.26 -4.42
CA MET A 32 -5.16 -4.52 -5.40
C MET A 32 -4.75 -5.98 -5.34
N SER A 33 -4.29 -6.51 -6.45
CA SER A 33 -3.87 -7.89 -6.54
C SER A 33 -2.73 -8.04 -7.54
N ASN A 34 -1.83 -8.98 -7.27
CA ASN A 34 -0.80 -9.37 -8.23
C ASN A 34 -1.04 -10.78 -8.79
N GLY A 35 -2.24 -11.33 -8.52
CA GLY A 35 -2.57 -12.70 -8.89
C GLY A 35 -2.42 -13.72 -7.75
N GLU A 36 -1.61 -13.42 -6.75
CA GLU A 36 -1.38 -14.30 -5.60
C GLU A 36 -1.77 -13.60 -4.30
N ILE A 37 -1.40 -12.33 -4.17
CA ILE A 37 -1.62 -11.54 -2.96
C ILE A 37 -2.68 -10.50 -3.24
N ARG A 38 -3.57 -10.31 -2.29
CA ARG A 38 -4.63 -9.31 -2.37
C ARG A 38 -4.44 -8.30 -1.25
N LEU A 39 -4.46 -7.01 -1.59
CA LEU A 39 -4.31 -5.92 -0.64
C LEU A 39 -5.58 -5.09 -0.62
N THR A 40 -5.97 -4.63 0.57
CA THR A 40 -7.08 -3.68 0.70
C THR A 40 -6.50 -2.38 1.24
N ILE A 41 -6.64 -1.32 0.45
CA ILE A 41 -6.12 0.00 0.81
C ILE A 41 -7.28 0.89 1.25
N PRO A 42 -7.28 1.35 2.51
CA PRO A 42 -8.39 2.15 3.01
C PRO A 42 -8.47 3.51 2.31
N ARG A 43 -9.67 4.05 2.28
CA ARG A 43 -9.93 5.35 1.64
C ARG A 43 -9.63 6.47 2.62
N HIS A 44 -8.36 6.79 2.78
CA HIS A 44 -7.91 7.88 3.64
C HIS A 44 -6.88 8.72 2.90
N ASN A 45 -6.93 10.03 3.11
CA ASN A 45 -5.91 10.94 2.57
C ASN A 45 -4.59 10.80 3.31
N SER A 46 -4.65 10.27 4.53
CA SER A 46 -3.50 10.06 5.37
C SER A 46 -3.66 8.70 6.04
N ILE A 47 -3.03 7.68 5.49
CA ILE A 47 -3.09 6.33 6.04
C ILE A 47 -2.12 6.24 7.21
N ASN A 48 -2.62 5.77 8.36
CA ASN A 48 -1.80 5.60 9.56
C ASN A 48 -0.57 4.75 9.24
N SER A 49 0.58 5.13 9.80
CA SER A 49 1.85 4.44 9.52
C SER A 49 1.83 2.96 9.91
N LEU A 50 1.13 2.60 10.98
CA LEU A 50 1.00 1.21 11.39
C LEU A 50 0.18 0.41 10.39
N THR A 51 -0.94 0.99 9.94
CA THR A 51 -1.78 0.37 8.92
C THR A 51 -1.02 0.22 7.61
N MET A 52 -0.30 1.27 7.21
CA MET A 52 0.48 1.24 5.98
C MET A 52 1.59 0.21 6.05
N GLY A 53 2.26 0.11 7.19
CA GLY A 53 3.31 -0.89 7.41
C GLY A 53 2.76 -2.32 7.30
N ALA A 54 1.58 -2.57 7.84
CA ALA A 54 0.95 -3.88 7.74
C ALA A 54 0.60 -4.22 6.29
N ILE A 55 0.07 -3.27 5.52
CA ILE A 55 -0.27 -3.49 4.12
C ILE A 55 1.02 -3.74 3.30
N ALA A 56 2.06 -2.96 3.54
CA ALA A 56 3.34 -3.16 2.86
C ALA A 56 3.91 -4.55 3.15
N LYS A 57 3.84 -4.98 4.39
CA LYS A 57 4.30 -6.31 4.79
C LYS A 57 3.52 -7.41 4.08
N ASP A 58 2.21 -7.25 3.95
CA ASP A 58 1.37 -8.21 3.22
C ASP A 58 1.77 -8.29 1.76
N ALA A 59 2.24 -7.18 1.20
CA ALA A 59 2.72 -7.12 -0.18
C ALA A 59 4.16 -7.65 -0.34
N GLY A 60 4.80 -8.03 0.75
CA GLY A 60 6.17 -8.52 0.73
C GLY A 60 7.22 -7.41 0.78
N LEU A 61 6.84 -6.21 1.19
CA LEU A 61 7.75 -5.08 1.27
C LEU A 61 8.08 -4.77 2.73
N SER A 62 9.35 -4.48 3.00
CA SER A 62 9.73 -3.91 4.29
C SER A 62 9.33 -2.43 4.32
N PRO A 63 9.21 -1.82 5.51
CA PRO A 63 8.93 -0.39 5.59
C PRO A 63 9.93 0.46 4.82
N ALA A 64 11.21 0.08 4.85
CA ALA A 64 12.25 0.81 4.13
C ALA A 64 12.06 0.70 2.62
N GLU A 65 11.74 -0.48 2.12
CA GLU A 65 11.47 -0.69 0.69
C GLU A 65 10.27 0.11 0.23
N PHE A 66 9.20 0.11 1.02
CA PHE A 66 8.01 0.88 0.69
C PHE A 66 8.33 2.37 0.62
N ARG A 67 9.06 2.87 1.62
CA ARG A 67 9.45 4.28 1.67
C ARG A 67 10.30 4.69 0.47
N ASP A 68 11.21 3.81 0.04
CA ASP A 68 12.08 4.10 -1.09
C ASP A 68 11.31 4.18 -2.41
N LEU A 69 10.15 3.56 -2.47
CA LEU A 69 9.31 3.56 -3.67
C LEU A 69 8.31 4.74 -3.73
N LEU A 70 8.21 5.49 -2.66
CA LEU A 70 7.31 6.65 -2.60
C LEU A 70 7.74 7.77 -3.55
#